data_199395a67a94df1c7273c12d3c8f8fb7
#
_entry.id   199395a67a94df1c7273c12d3c8f8fb7
#
_cell.length_a   1.000
_cell.length_b   1.000
_cell.length_c   1.000
_cell.angle_alpha   90.00
_cell.angle_beta   90.00
_cell.angle_gamma   90.00
#
_symmetry.space_group_name_H-M   'P 1'
#
loop_
_entity.id
_entity.type
_entity.pdbx_description
1 polymer ?
#
loop_
_entity_poly.entity_id
_entity_poly.type
_entity_poly.pdbx_seq_one_letter_code
_entity_poly.pdbx_strand_id
1 'polypeptide(L)'
;MKSRRKVFFDTWGWLAIAHRDGRRHIEATAFYRDFIVAGGLPVTSDYILDETISLLRSRTSPAGTEQFIEGILAAHRGARVKIERVSE
;
A
#
# COMPACT_ATOMS: atom_id res chain seq x y z
N MET A 1 10.85 -9.43 23.69
CA MET A 1 10.84 -9.03 22.27
C MET A 1 9.55 -8.28 21.96
N LYS A 2 9.68 -7.17 21.28
CA LYS A 2 8.51 -6.36 20.95
C LYS A 2 7.89 -6.78 19.63
N SER A 3 6.56 -6.88 19.63
CA SER A 3 5.84 -7.11 18.39
C SER A 3 5.89 -5.86 17.54
N ARG A 4 5.89 -6.04 16.23
CA ARG A 4 5.77 -4.90 15.32
C ARG A 4 4.35 -4.36 15.40
N ARG A 5 4.24 -3.04 15.35
CA ARG A 5 2.93 -2.40 15.25
C ARG A 5 2.37 -2.69 13.87
N LYS A 6 1.12 -3.13 13.82
CA LYS A 6 0.46 -3.47 12.57
C LYS A 6 -0.71 -2.53 12.33
N VAL A 7 -0.83 -2.06 11.11
CA VAL A 7 -1.95 -1.21 10.72
C VAL A 7 -2.49 -1.74 9.39
N PHE A 8 -3.80 -1.93 9.34
CA PHE A 8 -4.44 -2.40 8.11
C PHE A 8 -4.66 -1.23 7.17
N PHE A 9 -4.19 -1.39 5.93
CA PHE A 9 -4.34 -0.38 4.88
C PHE A 9 -5.44 -0.83 3.94
N ASP A 10 -6.46 0.01 3.80
CA ASP A 10 -7.55 -0.27 2.87
C ASP A 10 -7.26 0.39 1.52
N THR A 11 -8.21 0.26 0.61
CA THR A 11 -8.06 0.78 -0.74
C THR A 11 -7.76 2.27 -0.76
N TRP A 12 -8.47 3.05 0.07
CA TRP A 12 -8.28 4.50 0.07
C TRP A 12 -6.90 4.89 0.58
N GLY A 13 -6.39 4.14 1.55
CA GLY A 13 -5.04 4.38 2.06
C GLY A 13 -4.00 4.16 0.98
N TRP A 14 -4.11 3.07 0.25
CA TRP A 14 -3.16 2.80 -0.83
C TRP A 14 -3.28 3.80 -1.97
N LEU A 15 -4.52 4.19 -2.30
CA LEU A 15 -4.73 5.18 -3.36
C LEU A 15 -4.09 6.52 -3.00
N ALA A 16 -4.20 6.93 -1.75
CA ALA A 16 -3.59 8.18 -1.32
C ALA A 16 -2.07 8.15 -1.46
N ILE A 17 -1.47 6.98 -1.23
CA ILE A 17 -0.03 6.83 -1.37
C ILE A 17 0.38 6.77 -2.84
N ALA A 18 -0.37 6.04 -3.66
CA ALA A 18 0.01 5.78 -5.03
C ALA A 18 -0.38 6.87 -6.02
N HIS A 19 -1.46 7.58 -5.75
CA HIS A 19 -1.97 8.59 -6.69
C HIS A 19 -1.34 9.94 -6.37
N ARG A 20 -0.25 10.27 -7.06
CA ARG A 20 0.57 11.44 -6.74
C ARG A 20 -0.17 12.76 -6.82
N ASP A 21 -1.15 12.85 -7.70
CA ASP A 21 -1.93 14.08 -7.86
C ASP A 21 -3.11 14.14 -6.90
N GLY A 22 -3.24 13.13 -6.07
CA GLY A 22 -4.34 13.08 -5.13
C GLY A 22 -4.17 14.08 -4.00
N ARG A 23 -5.30 14.55 -3.51
CA ARG A 23 -5.33 15.61 -2.51
C ARG A 23 -4.58 15.25 -1.23
N ARG A 24 -4.59 13.97 -0.86
CA ARG A 24 -4.00 13.54 0.41
C ARG A 24 -2.65 12.84 0.25
N HIS A 25 -2.08 12.95 -0.94
CA HIS A 25 -0.85 12.22 -1.22
C HIS A 25 0.29 12.57 -0.27
N ILE A 26 0.50 13.85 -0.03
CA ILE A 26 1.62 14.30 0.81
C ILE A 26 1.48 13.78 2.24
N GLU A 27 0.27 13.93 2.80
CA GLU A 27 0.02 13.45 4.17
C GLU A 27 0.16 11.93 4.25
N ALA A 28 -0.39 11.22 3.27
CA ALA A 28 -0.40 9.76 3.30
C ALA A 28 1.02 9.21 3.18
N THR A 29 1.83 9.77 2.29
CA THR A 29 3.19 9.29 2.13
C THR A 29 4.05 9.61 3.33
N ALA A 30 3.84 10.75 3.96
CA ALA A 30 4.56 11.09 5.18
C ALA A 30 4.20 10.12 6.31
N PHE A 31 2.91 9.83 6.47
CA PHE A 31 2.47 8.87 7.48
C PHE A 31 3.06 7.49 7.23
N TYR A 32 2.99 7.04 5.98
CA TYR A 32 3.49 5.72 5.62
C TYR A 32 4.99 5.61 5.91
N ARG A 33 5.76 6.61 5.49
CA ARG A 33 7.19 6.61 5.70
C ARG A 33 7.53 6.58 7.19
N ASP A 34 6.88 7.42 7.98
CA ASP A 34 7.15 7.48 9.41
C ASP A 34 6.78 6.16 10.08
N PHE A 35 5.67 5.57 9.66
CA PHE A 35 5.23 4.29 10.19
C PHE A 35 6.26 3.19 9.91
N ILE A 36 6.78 3.15 8.67
CA ILE A 36 7.79 2.15 8.29
C ILE A 36 9.09 2.38 9.04
N VAL A 37 9.53 3.63 9.14
CA VAL A 37 10.78 3.95 9.84
C VAL A 37 10.68 3.55 11.30
N ALA A 38 9.51 3.67 11.89
CA ALA A 38 9.30 3.28 13.28
C ALA A 38 9.16 1.75 13.45
N GLY A 39 9.33 0.99 12.38
CA GLY A 39 9.27 -0.46 12.45
C GLY A 39 7.89 -1.04 12.27
N GLY A 40 6.93 -0.24 11.83
CA GLY A 40 5.57 -0.71 11.62
C GLY A 40 5.45 -1.66 10.45
N LEU A 41 4.43 -2.49 10.49
CA LEU A 41 4.16 -3.45 9.43
C LEU A 41 2.77 -3.15 8.84
N PRO A 42 2.71 -2.66 7.61
CA PRO A 42 1.41 -2.49 6.95
C PRO A 42 0.82 -3.85 6.63
N VAL A 43 -0.47 -3.99 6.84
CA VAL A 43 -1.19 -5.23 6.54
C VAL A 43 -2.29 -4.89 5.55
N THR A 44 -2.45 -5.72 4.54
CA THR A 44 -3.52 -5.54 3.57
C THR A 44 -4.00 -6.91 3.12
N SER A 45 -4.85 -6.97 2.12
CA SER A 45 -5.31 -8.24 1.58
C SER A 45 -5.21 -8.22 0.07
N ASP A 46 -5.22 -9.42 -0.53
CA ASP A 46 -5.20 -9.54 -1.98
C ASP A 46 -6.44 -8.88 -2.59
N TYR A 47 -7.59 -8.98 -1.91
CA TYR A 47 -8.81 -8.34 -2.38
C TYR A 47 -8.65 -6.82 -2.44
N ILE A 48 -8.10 -6.23 -1.39
CA ILE A 48 -7.86 -4.78 -1.32
C ILE A 48 -6.88 -4.35 -2.41
N LEU A 49 -5.83 -5.15 -2.64
CA LEU A 49 -4.86 -4.82 -3.67
C LEU A 49 -5.47 -4.87 -5.06
N ASP A 50 -6.31 -5.88 -5.33
CA ASP A 50 -6.99 -5.96 -6.62
C ASP A 50 -7.87 -4.75 -6.86
N GLU A 51 -8.62 -4.34 -5.85
CA GLU A 51 -9.48 -3.17 -5.94
C GLU A 51 -8.65 -1.91 -6.17
N THR A 52 -7.55 -1.79 -5.45
CA THR A 52 -6.64 -0.64 -5.59
C THR A 52 -6.09 -0.56 -7.00
N ILE A 53 -5.62 -1.69 -7.53
CA ILE A 53 -5.05 -1.72 -8.87
C ILE A 53 -6.09 -1.34 -9.92
N SER A 54 -7.32 -1.84 -9.77
CA SER A 54 -8.40 -1.50 -10.69
C SER A 54 -8.67 -0.01 -10.71
N LEU A 55 -8.69 0.61 -9.53
CA LEU A 55 -8.94 2.04 -9.44
C LEU A 55 -7.75 2.84 -9.98
N LEU A 56 -6.53 2.40 -9.74
CA LEU A 56 -5.35 3.08 -10.27
C LEU A 56 -5.36 3.06 -11.79
N ARG A 57 -5.78 1.96 -12.40
CA ARG A 57 -5.84 1.88 -13.85
C ARG A 57 -6.76 2.91 -14.47
N SER A 58 -7.81 3.29 -13.74
CA SER A 58 -8.75 4.27 -14.25
C SER A 58 -8.36 5.71 -13.89
N ARG A 59 -7.42 5.90 -12.96
CA ARG A 59 -7.09 7.22 -12.45
C ARG A 59 -5.67 7.66 -12.73
N THR A 60 -4.80 6.74 -13.11
CA THR A 60 -3.40 7.08 -13.36
C THR A 60 -2.97 6.44 -14.67
N SER A 61 -1.71 6.71 -15.05
CA SER A 61 -1.13 6.11 -16.24
C SER A 61 -0.79 4.64 -16.01
N PRO A 62 -0.62 3.86 -17.08
CA PRO A 62 -0.14 2.49 -16.93
C PRO A 62 1.17 2.42 -16.15
N ALA A 63 2.07 3.40 -16.34
CA ALA A 63 3.33 3.42 -15.62
C ALA A 63 3.12 3.60 -14.13
N GLY A 64 2.16 4.45 -13.74
CA GLY A 64 1.86 4.66 -12.33
C GLY A 64 1.31 3.42 -11.67
N THR A 65 0.43 2.70 -12.36
CA THR A 65 -0.12 1.45 -11.85
C THR A 65 0.99 0.42 -11.70
N GLU A 66 1.86 0.32 -12.71
CA GLU A 66 2.98 -0.62 -12.68
C GLU A 66 3.91 -0.34 -11.51
N GLN A 67 4.21 0.93 -11.26
CA GLN A 67 5.07 1.30 -10.13
C GLN A 67 4.48 0.86 -8.80
N PHE A 68 3.16 1.01 -8.64
CA PHE A 68 2.52 0.56 -7.42
C PHE A 68 2.65 -0.96 -7.25
N ILE A 69 2.37 -1.71 -8.31
CA ILE A 69 2.46 -3.17 -8.27
C ILE A 69 3.86 -3.61 -7.91
N GLU A 70 4.86 -3.04 -8.58
CA GLU A 70 6.26 -3.40 -8.32
C GLU A 70 6.66 -3.06 -6.90
N GLY A 71 6.21 -1.90 -6.41
CA GLY A 71 6.53 -1.49 -5.05
C GLY A 71 5.95 -2.44 -4.01
N ILE A 72 4.70 -2.85 -4.20
CA ILE A 72 4.04 -3.78 -3.28
C ILE A 72 4.73 -5.14 -3.31
N LEU A 73 5.06 -5.65 -4.50
CA LEU A 73 5.73 -6.94 -4.60
C LEU A 73 7.10 -6.91 -3.95
N ALA A 74 7.85 -5.83 -4.16
CA ALA A 74 9.17 -5.70 -3.54
C ALA A 74 9.05 -5.63 -2.02
N ALA A 75 8.08 -4.88 -1.51
CA ALA A 75 7.86 -4.77 -0.07
C ALA A 75 7.46 -6.12 0.52
N HIS A 76 6.63 -6.87 -0.20
CA HIS A 76 6.22 -8.20 0.25
C HIS A 76 7.42 -9.15 0.32
N ARG A 77 8.26 -9.16 -0.72
CA ARG A 77 9.45 -10.00 -0.73
C ARG A 77 10.41 -9.63 0.40
N GLY A 78 10.44 -8.36 0.78
CA GLY A 78 11.31 -7.90 1.86
C GLY A 78 10.65 -7.94 3.24
N ALA A 79 9.48 -8.55 3.34
CA ALA A 79 8.74 -8.67 4.60
C ALA A 79 8.38 -7.30 5.20
N ARG A 80 8.18 -6.32 4.33
CA ARG A 80 7.81 -4.96 4.76
C ARG A 80 6.32 -4.67 4.58
N VAL A 81 5.56 -5.66 4.11
CA VAL A 81 4.10 -5.59 4.05
C VAL A 81 3.58 -7.00 4.19
N LYS A 82 2.48 -7.15 4.90
CA LYS A 82 1.83 -8.45 5.03
C LYS A 82 0.57 -8.44 4.17
N ILE A 83 0.47 -9.40 3.28
CA ILE A 83 -0.68 -9.53 2.40
C ILE A 83 -1.45 -10.77 2.82
N GLU A 84 -2.66 -10.55 3.32
CA GLU A 84 -3.51 -11.65 3.75
C GLU A 84 -4.35 -12.12 2.58
N ARG A 85 -4.48 -13.41 2.48
CA ARG A 85 -5.31 -13.99 1.42
C ARG A 85 -6.74 -14.10 1.90
N VAL A 86 -7.65 -13.57 1.07
CA VAL A 86 -9.07 -13.72 1.32
C VAL A 86 -9.49 -14.96 0.54
N SER A 87 -9.47 -16.10 1.21
CA SER A 87 -9.77 -17.34 0.51
C SER A 87 -11.26 -17.57 0.43
N GLU A 88 -11.62 -18.36 -0.57
CA GLU A 88 -13.00 -18.76 -0.83
C GLU A 88 -13.43 -19.88 0.07
#